data_b5c7806bae3298012a9a608fa42abb78
#
_entry.id   b5c7806bae3298012a9a608fa42abb78
#
_cell.length_a   1.000
_cell.length_b   1.000
_cell.length_c   1.000
_cell.angle_alpha   90.00
_cell.angle_beta   90.00
_cell.angle_gamma   90.00
#
_symmetry.space_group_name_H-M   'P 1'
#
loop_
_entity.id
_entity.type
_entity.pdbx_description
1 polymer ?
#
loop_
_entity_poly.entity_id
_entity_poly.type
_entity_poly.pdbx_seq_one_letter_code
_entity_poly.pdbx_strand_id
1 'polypeptide(L)'
;SEFYYYYCDYPYGMTSLKKTYSLNPYIKGLTEEGKKNVFGVECPIWTEYVRDFDRLSYMCFPRFWAVAEAGWTKRENMDCESFEERFEALRPMLENIGIKPAPRSDWNPNPLRCLSELRKFFKGTASLPDIKNMIHNNHA
;
A
#
# COMPACT_ATOMS: atom_id res chain seq x y z
N SER A 1 -13.52 2.45 -2.31
CA SER A 1 -12.73 1.94 -1.18
C SER A 1 -11.44 2.71 -0.93
N GLU A 2 -10.84 3.34 -1.93
CA GLU A 2 -9.59 4.13 -1.77
C GLU A 2 -9.64 5.24 -0.72
N PHE A 3 -10.82 5.60 -0.24
CA PHE A 3 -11.04 6.67 0.72
C PHE A 3 -11.30 6.20 2.15
N TYR A 4 -11.51 4.89 2.35
CA TYR A 4 -11.92 4.35 3.65
C TYR A 4 -11.00 3.27 4.15
N TYR A 5 -10.28 2.65 3.22
CA TYR A 5 -9.44 1.56 3.54
C TYR A 5 -8.35 1.45 2.48
N TYR A 6 -7.14 1.26 2.96
CA TYR A 6 -5.99 1.19 2.11
C TYR A 6 -5.74 -0.24 1.65
N TYR A 7 -5.60 -0.41 0.34
CA TYR A 7 -5.33 -1.69 -0.28
C TYR A 7 -3.84 -1.82 -0.58
N CYS A 8 -3.13 -2.70 0.14
CA CYS A 8 -1.74 -3.02 -0.14
C CYS A 8 -1.64 -4.00 -1.31
N ASP A 9 -1.95 -3.50 -2.48
CA ASP A 9 -2.08 -4.32 -3.66
C ASP A 9 -0.79 -4.40 -4.49
N TYR A 10 -0.72 -5.38 -5.37
CA TYR A 10 0.35 -5.56 -6.32
C TYR A 10 -0.04 -4.95 -7.67
N PRO A 11 0.89 -4.34 -8.43
CA PRO A 11 2.30 -4.11 -8.10
C PRO A 11 2.53 -2.95 -7.12
N TYR A 12 3.56 -3.09 -6.28
CA TYR A 12 3.89 -2.13 -5.21
C TYR A 12 3.98 -0.68 -5.68
N GLY A 13 4.55 -0.42 -6.86
CA GLY A 13 4.76 0.93 -7.40
C GLY A 13 3.50 1.67 -7.83
N MET A 14 2.32 1.04 -7.83
CA MET A 14 1.08 1.69 -8.25
C MET A 14 0.54 2.69 -7.23
N THR A 15 0.87 2.51 -5.97
CA THR A 15 0.47 3.44 -4.90
C THR A 15 1.70 3.91 -4.14
N SER A 16 2.02 5.20 -4.27
CA SER A 16 3.16 5.80 -3.58
C SER A 16 2.91 5.88 -2.07
N LEU A 17 4.00 5.93 -1.28
CA LEU A 17 3.92 6.14 0.15
C LEU A 17 3.24 7.49 0.49
N LYS A 18 3.53 8.53 -0.29
CA LYS A 18 2.87 9.85 -0.13
C LYS A 18 1.36 9.75 -0.28
N LYS A 19 0.88 8.99 -1.28
CA LYS A 19 -0.56 8.74 -1.45
C LYS A 19 -1.12 7.96 -0.26
N THR A 20 -0.43 6.93 0.21
CA THR A 20 -0.83 6.15 1.39
C THR A 20 -0.93 7.04 2.64
N TYR A 21 0.09 7.83 2.89
CA TYR A 21 0.16 8.74 4.03
C TYR A 21 -0.92 9.84 3.97
N SER A 22 -1.40 10.19 2.77
CA SER A 22 -2.47 11.15 2.57
C SER A 22 -3.87 10.62 2.92
N LEU A 23 -3.99 9.35 3.31
CA LEU A 23 -5.25 8.72 3.68
C LEU A 23 -5.98 9.58 4.72
N ASN A 24 -7.24 9.92 4.42
CA ASN A 24 -8.12 10.61 5.34
C ASN A 24 -9.31 9.69 5.66
N PRO A 25 -9.47 9.25 6.91
CA PRO A 25 -10.60 8.41 7.29
C PRO A 25 -11.96 9.12 7.15
N TYR A 26 -11.95 10.45 7.12
CA TYR A 26 -13.16 11.24 6.90
C TYR A 26 -13.30 11.59 5.43
N ILE A 27 -14.27 10.99 4.76
CA ILE A 27 -14.55 11.29 3.36
C ILE A 27 -15.15 12.68 3.19
N LYS A 28 -14.93 13.26 2.01
CA LYS A 28 -15.53 14.55 1.65
C LYS A 28 -17.06 14.45 1.68
N GLY A 29 -17.69 15.40 2.38
CA GLY A 29 -19.14 15.45 2.52
C GLY A 29 -19.70 14.64 3.70
N LEU A 30 -18.85 14.00 4.51
CA LEU A 30 -19.30 13.34 5.73
C LEU A 30 -19.77 14.37 6.75
N THR A 31 -20.97 14.19 7.29
CA THR A 31 -21.53 15.05 8.35
C THR A 31 -20.76 14.85 9.67
N GLU A 32 -20.87 15.78 10.61
CA GLU A 32 -20.26 15.62 11.95
C GLU A 32 -20.82 14.41 12.69
N GLU A 33 -22.10 14.06 12.49
CA GLU A 33 -22.70 12.84 13.00
C GLU A 33 -22.08 11.60 12.34
N GLY A 34 -21.88 11.62 11.01
CA GLY A 34 -21.21 10.56 10.27
C GLY A 34 -19.78 10.34 10.71
N LYS A 35 -19.03 11.40 11.06
CA LYS A 35 -17.66 11.29 11.57
C LYS A 35 -17.57 10.52 12.88
N LYS A 36 -18.57 10.63 13.75
CA LYS A 36 -18.63 9.88 15.02
C LYS A 36 -18.76 8.37 14.80
N ASN A 37 -19.25 7.95 13.64
CA ASN A 37 -19.41 6.55 13.27
C ASN A 37 -18.16 5.98 12.54
N VAL A 38 -17.09 6.75 12.38
CA VAL A 38 -15.81 6.26 11.86
C VAL A 38 -14.99 5.71 13.02
N PHE A 39 -14.86 4.39 13.11
CA PHE A 39 -14.18 3.71 14.21
C PHE A 39 -12.67 3.56 13.99
N GLY A 40 -12.19 3.68 12.76
CA GLY A 40 -10.77 3.54 12.46
C GLY A 40 -10.48 3.39 10.97
N VAL A 41 -9.29 2.90 10.69
CA VAL A 41 -8.79 2.63 9.33
C VAL A 41 -8.42 1.16 9.18
N GLU A 42 -8.50 0.64 7.96
CA GLU A 42 -8.10 -0.71 7.62
C GLU A 42 -7.00 -0.68 6.56
N CYS A 43 -6.10 -1.64 6.62
CA CYS A 43 -5.01 -1.81 5.66
C CYS A 43 -4.89 -3.29 5.28
N PRO A 44 -5.79 -3.80 4.43
CA PRO A 44 -5.74 -5.19 4.01
C PRO A 44 -4.61 -5.44 3.02
N ILE A 45 -4.04 -6.63 3.08
CA ILE A 45 -3.14 -7.17 2.06
C ILE A 45 -3.70 -8.50 1.57
N TRP A 46 -3.85 -8.61 0.26
CA TRP A 46 -4.25 -9.84 -0.39
C TRP A 46 -3.00 -10.59 -0.83
N THR A 47 -2.97 -11.89 -0.56
CA THR A 47 -1.72 -12.66 -0.58
C THR A 47 -1.50 -13.45 -1.87
N GLU A 48 -2.31 -13.26 -2.91
CA GLU A 48 -2.19 -13.97 -4.19
C GLU A 48 -0.81 -13.83 -4.84
N TYR A 49 -0.14 -12.71 -4.60
CA TYR A 49 1.19 -12.41 -5.15
C TYR A 49 2.28 -12.34 -4.08
N VAL A 50 1.97 -12.79 -2.86
CA VAL A 50 2.92 -12.84 -1.74
C VAL A 50 3.42 -14.27 -1.59
N ARG A 51 4.69 -14.52 -1.99
CA ARG A 51 5.29 -15.84 -2.04
C ARG A 51 5.95 -16.27 -0.74
N ASP A 52 6.44 -15.29 0.02
CA ASP A 52 7.23 -15.49 1.23
C ASP A 52 7.10 -14.32 2.19
N PHE A 53 7.70 -14.47 3.38
CA PHE A 53 7.66 -13.45 4.42
C PHE A 53 8.44 -12.18 4.05
N ASP A 54 9.53 -12.30 3.29
CA ASP A 54 10.29 -11.14 2.82
C ASP A 54 9.43 -10.28 1.88
N ARG A 55 8.67 -10.93 0.98
CA ARG A 55 7.74 -10.23 0.10
C ARG A 55 6.59 -9.60 0.87
N LEU A 56 6.05 -10.29 1.88
CA LEU A 56 5.03 -9.74 2.77
C LEU A 56 5.53 -8.49 3.46
N SER A 57 6.71 -8.56 4.08
CA SER A 57 7.36 -7.44 4.77
C SER A 57 7.57 -6.25 3.84
N TYR A 58 8.06 -6.49 2.63
CA TYR A 58 8.25 -5.48 1.61
C TYR A 58 6.93 -4.79 1.22
N MET A 59 5.84 -5.56 1.08
CA MET A 59 4.53 -5.01 0.71
C MET A 59 3.90 -4.21 1.85
N CYS A 60 4.09 -4.64 3.10
CA CYS A 60 3.50 -4.00 4.27
C CYS A 60 4.23 -2.72 4.68
N PHE A 61 5.55 -2.72 4.71
CA PHE A 61 6.31 -1.63 5.32
C PHE A 61 7.03 -0.75 4.28
N PRO A 62 6.93 0.59 4.43
CA PRO A 62 6.37 1.38 5.55
C PRO A 62 4.85 1.64 5.49
N ARG A 63 4.12 1.14 4.50
CA ARG A 63 2.73 1.50 4.22
C ARG A 63 1.79 1.26 5.41
N PHE A 64 1.91 0.14 6.12
CA PHE A 64 1.09 -0.15 7.29
C PHE A 64 1.27 0.91 8.37
N TRP A 65 2.50 1.36 8.60
CA TRP A 65 2.75 2.43 9.57
C TRP A 65 2.21 3.78 9.11
N ALA A 66 2.24 4.05 7.81
CA ALA A 66 1.62 5.26 7.25
C ALA A 66 0.10 5.27 7.46
N VAL A 67 -0.57 4.13 7.26
CA VAL A 67 -2.01 3.98 7.54
C VAL A 67 -2.29 4.07 9.05
N ALA A 68 -1.46 3.45 9.88
CA ALA A 68 -1.60 3.55 11.33
C ALA A 68 -1.47 5.01 11.80
N GLU A 69 -0.48 5.75 11.31
CA GLU A 69 -0.31 7.16 11.65
C GLU A 69 -1.51 8.01 11.18
N ALA A 70 -2.07 7.71 10.00
CA ALA A 70 -3.29 8.38 9.52
C ALA A 70 -4.51 8.13 10.42
N GLY A 71 -4.54 6.99 11.12
CA GLY A 71 -5.61 6.67 12.08
C GLY A 71 -5.40 7.26 13.49
N TRP A 72 -4.15 7.49 13.90
CA TRP A 72 -3.81 7.95 15.26
C TRP A 72 -3.48 9.44 15.36
N THR A 73 -2.98 10.04 14.27
CA THR A 73 -2.46 11.41 14.29
C THR A 73 -3.51 12.38 13.76
N LYS A 74 -3.71 13.46 14.46
CA LYS A 74 -4.56 14.55 13.97
C LYS A 74 -4.02 15.09 12.65
N ARG A 75 -4.91 15.40 11.72
CA ARG A 75 -4.55 15.80 10.35
C ARG A 75 -3.60 16.98 10.30
N GLU A 76 -3.78 17.97 11.18
CA GLU A 76 -2.92 19.15 11.28
C GLU A 76 -1.48 18.84 11.72
N ASN A 77 -1.24 17.68 12.32
CA ASN A 77 0.07 17.24 12.82
C ASN A 77 0.74 16.21 11.90
N MET A 78 0.11 15.87 10.78
CA MET A 78 0.68 14.90 9.84
C MET A 78 1.75 15.56 8.97
N ASP A 79 2.95 14.97 8.97
CA ASP A 79 4.10 15.39 8.15
C ASP A 79 4.75 14.16 7.52
N CYS A 80 4.64 14.07 6.20
CA CYS A 80 5.13 12.91 5.44
C CYS A 80 6.66 12.81 5.46
N GLU A 81 7.38 13.93 5.44
CA GLU A 81 8.86 13.93 5.46
C GLU A 81 9.36 13.46 6.83
N SER A 82 8.80 14.03 7.89
CA SER A 82 9.08 13.59 9.26
C SER A 82 8.73 12.10 9.46
N PHE A 83 7.64 11.61 8.88
CA PHE A 83 7.29 10.20 8.92
C PHE A 83 8.35 9.33 8.23
N GLU A 84 8.80 9.71 7.03
CA GLU A 84 9.82 9.00 6.28
C GLU A 84 11.15 8.90 7.08
N GLU A 85 11.55 10.01 7.72
CA GLU A 85 12.77 10.04 8.54
C GLU A 85 12.64 9.15 9.79
N ARG A 86 11.53 9.24 10.50
CA ARG A 86 11.26 8.40 11.69
C ARG A 86 11.22 6.92 11.32
N PHE A 87 10.64 6.57 10.18
CA PHE A 87 10.63 5.19 9.70
C PHE A 87 12.05 4.70 9.40
N GLU A 88 12.87 5.49 8.72
CA GLU A 88 14.27 5.11 8.43
C GLU A 88 15.09 4.94 9.72
N ALA A 89 14.87 5.77 10.73
CA ALA A 89 15.53 5.60 12.03
C ALA A 89 15.14 4.29 12.73
N LEU A 90 13.92 3.79 12.52
CA LEU A 90 13.42 2.54 13.10
C LEU A 90 13.70 1.31 12.22
N ARG A 91 14.09 1.48 10.96
CA ARG A 91 14.38 0.40 10.01
C ARG A 91 15.32 -0.67 10.58
N PRO A 92 16.47 -0.32 11.21
CA PRO A 92 17.38 -1.34 11.74
C PRO A 92 16.74 -2.25 12.79
N MET A 93 15.80 -1.71 13.58
CA MET A 93 15.06 -2.51 14.58
C MET A 93 14.17 -3.55 13.88
N LEU A 94 13.49 -3.17 12.79
CA LEU A 94 12.67 -4.09 12.01
C LEU A 94 13.53 -5.19 11.36
N GLU A 95 14.66 -4.81 10.77
CA GLU A 95 15.58 -5.72 10.11
C GLU A 95 16.18 -6.73 11.11
N ASN A 96 16.49 -6.31 12.33
CA ASN A 96 16.99 -7.19 13.39
C ASN A 96 15.99 -8.28 13.81
N ILE A 97 14.70 -8.05 13.65
CA ILE A 97 13.66 -9.06 13.89
C ILE A 97 13.20 -9.79 12.62
N GLY A 98 13.95 -9.65 11.53
CA GLY A 98 13.71 -10.35 10.27
C GLY A 98 12.68 -9.72 9.34
N ILE A 99 12.19 -8.50 9.63
CA ILE A 99 11.31 -7.75 8.73
C ILE A 99 12.18 -7.01 7.71
N LYS A 100 11.87 -7.16 6.42
CA LYS A 100 12.58 -6.51 5.30
C LYS A 100 11.68 -5.47 4.60
N PRO A 101 11.63 -4.23 5.08
CA PRO A 101 10.80 -3.18 4.50
C PRO A 101 11.22 -2.83 3.07
N ALA A 102 10.29 -2.30 2.27
CA ALA A 102 10.63 -1.72 0.98
C ALA A 102 11.72 -0.63 1.13
N PRO A 103 12.73 -0.59 0.25
CA PRO A 103 13.75 0.44 0.29
C PRO A 103 13.17 1.82 -0.06
N ARG A 104 13.77 2.88 0.47
CA ARG A 104 13.30 4.26 0.27
C ARG A 104 13.13 4.64 -1.21
N SER A 105 13.99 4.10 -2.09
CA SER A 105 13.90 4.29 -3.55
C SER A 105 12.56 3.84 -4.15
N ASP A 106 11.86 2.94 -3.48
CA ASP A 106 10.62 2.31 -3.98
C ASP A 106 9.36 2.98 -3.46
N TRP A 107 9.46 3.84 -2.43
CA TRP A 107 8.31 4.43 -1.76
C TRP A 107 7.48 5.37 -2.63
N ASN A 108 8.18 6.17 -3.44
CA ASN A 108 7.55 7.18 -4.28
C ASN A 108 8.08 7.06 -5.72
N PRO A 109 7.72 5.98 -6.44
CA PRO A 109 8.26 5.73 -7.78
C PRO A 109 7.78 6.77 -8.78
N ASN A 110 8.63 7.10 -9.73
CA ASN A 110 8.26 7.96 -10.84
C ASN A 110 7.31 7.24 -11.83
N PRO A 111 6.60 7.98 -12.71
CA PRO A 111 5.63 7.40 -13.65
C PRO A 111 6.22 6.33 -14.59
N LEU A 112 7.47 6.46 -15.00
CA LEU A 112 8.14 5.49 -15.88
C LEU A 112 8.35 4.16 -15.16
N ARG A 113 8.71 4.20 -13.88
CA ARG A 113 8.85 3.01 -13.04
C ARG A 113 7.50 2.34 -12.80
N CYS A 114 6.45 3.12 -12.50
CA CYS A 114 5.08 2.61 -12.38
C CYS A 114 4.67 1.86 -13.66
N LEU A 115 4.90 2.43 -14.82
CA LEU A 115 4.58 1.81 -16.11
C LEU A 115 5.39 0.52 -16.34
N SER A 116 6.67 0.51 -15.97
CA SER A 116 7.53 -0.68 -16.06
C SER A 116 7.02 -1.82 -15.17
N GLU A 117 6.65 -1.51 -13.92
CA GLU A 117 6.10 -2.50 -12.99
C GLU A 117 4.75 -3.04 -13.46
N LEU A 118 3.89 -2.17 -13.99
CA LEU A 118 2.60 -2.55 -14.55
C LEU A 118 2.77 -3.52 -15.73
N ARG A 119 3.71 -3.22 -16.65
CA ARG A 119 4.03 -4.12 -17.77
C ARG A 119 4.54 -5.49 -17.30
N LYS A 120 5.40 -5.52 -16.27
CA LYS A 120 5.88 -6.78 -15.68
C LYS A 120 4.73 -7.58 -15.05
N PHE A 121 3.84 -6.90 -14.35
CA PHE A 121 2.67 -7.51 -13.75
C PHE A 121 1.78 -8.17 -14.82
N PHE A 122 1.38 -7.45 -15.86
CA PHE A 122 0.55 -8.02 -16.92
C PHE A 122 1.23 -9.16 -17.68
N LYS A 123 2.55 -9.10 -17.89
CA LYS A 123 3.29 -10.23 -18.48
C LYS A 123 3.31 -11.44 -17.55
N GLY A 124 3.46 -11.23 -16.24
CA GLY A 124 3.43 -12.28 -15.23
C GLY A 124 2.05 -12.93 -15.09
N THR A 125 1.00 -12.11 -15.02
CA THR A 125 -0.39 -12.60 -14.92
C THR A 125 -0.86 -13.28 -16.20
N ALA A 126 -0.46 -12.83 -17.37
CA ALA A 126 -0.76 -13.49 -18.64
C ALA A 126 -0.14 -14.89 -18.77
N SER A 127 0.85 -15.23 -17.93
CA SER A 127 1.45 -16.57 -17.87
C SER A 127 0.75 -17.52 -16.89
N LEU A 128 -0.20 -17.03 -16.08
CA LEU A 128 -0.97 -17.88 -15.17
C LEU A 128 -2.02 -18.68 -15.95
N PRO A 129 -2.10 -20.02 -15.76
CA PRO A 129 -3.01 -20.88 -16.50
C PRO A 129 -4.48 -20.46 -16.42
N ASP A 130 -4.91 -19.97 -15.26
CA ASP A 130 -6.31 -19.60 -15.02
C ASP A 130 -6.75 -18.35 -15.80
N ILE A 131 -5.87 -17.39 -16.01
CA ILE A 131 -6.18 -16.19 -16.80
C ILE A 131 -6.24 -16.51 -18.29
N LYS A 132 -5.39 -17.42 -18.78
CA LYS A 132 -5.50 -17.91 -20.16
C LYS A 132 -6.84 -18.57 -20.43
N ASN A 133 -7.34 -19.36 -19.49
CA ASN A 133 -8.64 -20.03 -19.60
C ASN A 133 -9.82 -19.05 -19.52
N MET A 134 -9.74 -18.01 -18.69
CA MET A 134 -10.76 -16.95 -18.62
C MET A 134 -10.89 -16.14 -19.90
N ILE A 135 -9.76 -15.83 -20.55
CA ILE A 135 -9.76 -15.09 -21.83
C ILE A 135 -10.33 -15.96 -22.97
N HIS A 136 -10.07 -17.26 -22.96
CA HIS A 136 -10.58 -18.18 -24.00
C HIS A 136 -12.10 -18.43 -23.90
N ASN A 137 -12.66 -18.43 -22.68
CA ASN A 137 -14.09 -18.69 -22.47
C ASN A 137 -15.00 -17.46 -22.68
N ASN A 138 -14.45 -16.26 -22.88
CA ASN A 138 -15.23 -15.07 -23.19
C ASN A 138 -15.39 -14.79 -24.71
N HIS A 139 -14.93 -15.69 -25.56
CA HIS A 139 -15.05 -15.64 -27.02
C HIS A 139 -15.79 -16.85 -27.63
N ALA A 140 -16.57 -17.58 -26.82
CA ALA A 140 -17.42 -18.67 -27.28
C ALA A 140 -18.90 -18.31 -27.13
#